data_d9e1ed391b1ab2d5ac3425bd50af62c9
#
_entry.id   d9e1ed391b1ab2d5ac3425bd50af62c9
#
_cell.length_a   1.000
_cell.length_b   1.000
_cell.length_c   1.000
_cell.angle_alpha   90.00
_cell.angle_beta   90.00
_cell.angle_gamma   90.00
#
_symmetry.space_group_name_H-M   'P 1'
#
loop_
_entity.id
_entity.type
_entity.pdbx_description
1 polymer ?
#
loop_
_entity_poly.entity_id
_entity_poly.type
_entity_poly.pdbx_seq_one_letter_code
_entity_poly.pdbx_strand_id
1 'polypeptide(L)'
;MRAELPPVLACGAWLKNAACLLADGRAQWSPVHGDLGDPEACRALDVSVRLLASQAPEPVAAVAHDLHPDFFSTRLAQTLAAEWGVPAIAVQHHHAHIGVAMADHGVDEPVIGLALDGVGLGTDGTAWGGELLWVSPGEWRRLGGLWPLRLPGGDVAAREPWRMAAAAMQAAGQGDGIAARFAPVVGAAAAKGVQRMLAAQLNCPVTSSAGRWFDAAAGALGISVRQVHEAEAAIALQTLAAQHWAQRPVEPCESLVDPTALECLDLRPLLGRLLDTPPAGVAEAAAWFHVSLAHSLADWAAVAAREAGTRTVCLGGGCFFNAVLTSHLVGRLVSQGLRVLTPRSTSCGDAGLALGQAWVAAHQLAGLRPASSIESSRCA
;
A
#
# COMPACT_ATOMS: atom_id res chain seq x y z
N MET A 1 30.35 5.37 -11.16
CA MET A 1 30.47 4.37 -10.08
C MET A 1 29.24 4.56 -9.20
N ARG A 2 28.41 3.53 -9.03
CA ARG A 2 27.36 3.57 -8.01
C ARG A 2 28.06 3.70 -6.65
N ALA A 3 27.60 4.62 -5.81
CA ALA A 3 28.08 4.68 -4.44
C ALA A 3 27.80 3.32 -3.77
N GLU A 4 28.79 2.75 -3.11
CA GLU A 4 28.65 1.53 -2.35
C GLU A 4 27.72 1.83 -1.15
N LEU A 5 26.53 1.22 -1.16
CA LEU A 5 25.56 1.42 -0.08
C LEU A 5 26.02 0.68 1.17
N PRO A 6 25.91 1.29 2.37
CA PRO A 6 26.27 0.61 3.61
C PRO A 6 25.33 -0.57 3.90
N PRO A 7 25.80 -1.61 4.62
CA PRO A 7 24.94 -2.72 5.03
C PRO A 7 23.82 -2.25 5.97
N VAL A 8 22.58 -2.55 5.63
CA VAL A 8 21.40 -2.22 6.44
C VAL A 8 20.55 -3.47 6.65
N LEU A 9 20.21 -3.73 7.91
CA LEU A 9 19.23 -4.75 8.29
C LEU A 9 17.87 -4.09 8.44
N ALA A 10 16.81 -4.71 7.90
CA ALA A 10 15.43 -4.24 8.06
C ALA A 10 14.55 -5.33 8.68
N CYS A 11 13.70 -4.94 9.63
CA CYS A 11 12.85 -5.86 10.40
C CYS A 11 11.46 -6.10 9.80
N GLY A 12 11.10 -5.42 8.69
CA GLY A 12 9.81 -5.58 8.03
C GLY A 12 8.62 -4.95 8.78
N ALA A 13 7.41 -5.35 8.41
CA ALA A 13 6.16 -4.86 8.99
C ALA A 13 5.58 -5.83 10.04
N TRP A 14 4.25 -5.79 10.25
CA TRP A 14 3.53 -6.63 11.22
C TRP A 14 2.99 -7.92 10.63
N LEU A 15 2.24 -7.82 9.51
CA LEU A 15 1.66 -8.98 8.81
C LEU A 15 2.65 -9.52 7.77
N LYS A 16 2.59 -10.83 7.53
CA LYS A 16 3.45 -11.51 6.53
C LYS A 16 4.92 -11.12 6.68
N ASN A 17 5.34 -10.90 7.94
CA ASN A 17 6.66 -10.38 8.27
C ASN A 17 7.80 -11.22 7.69
N ALA A 18 8.78 -10.55 7.12
CA ALA A 18 10.09 -11.08 6.79
C ALA A 18 11.12 -9.97 7.02
N ALA A 19 12.35 -10.35 7.41
CA ALA A 19 13.47 -9.45 7.55
C ALA A 19 14.38 -9.53 6.33
N CYS A 20 15.14 -8.46 6.07
CA CYS A 20 16.07 -8.38 4.95
C CYS A 20 17.37 -7.69 5.38
N LEU A 21 18.51 -8.30 5.05
CA LEU A 21 19.82 -7.65 5.06
C LEU A 21 20.16 -7.22 3.63
N LEU A 22 20.34 -5.93 3.41
CA LEU A 22 20.87 -5.38 2.16
C LEU A 22 22.36 -5.06 2.37
N ALA A 23 23.25 -5.78 1.67
CA ALA A 23 24.69 -5.57 1.72
C ALA A 23 25.29 -5.87 0.33
N ASP A 24 26.31 -5.13 -0.09
CA ASP A 24 26.99 -5.29 -1.39
C ASP A 24 26.01 -5.32 -2.58
N GLY A 25 24.92 -4.55 -2.51
CA GLY A 25 23.88 -4.54 -3.52
C GLY A 25 23.05 -5.82 -3.61
N ARG A 26 23.13 -6.71 -2.62
CA ARG A 26 22.41 -7.98 -2.54
C ARG A 26 21.47 -8.02 -1.34
N ALA A 27 20.27 -8.54 -1.55
CA ALA A 27 19.28 -8.78 -0.50
C ALA A 27 19.39 -10.22 0.00
N GLN A 28 19.59 -10.38 1.31
CA GLN A 28 19.49 -11.67 2.01
C GLN A 28 18.25 -11.65 2.88
N TRP A 29 17.44 -12.71 2.78
CA TRP A 29 16.13 -12.78 3.41
C TRP A 29 16.09 -13.77 4.56
N SER A 30 15.31 -13.45 5.59
CA SER A 30 14.81 -14.44 6.53
C SER A 30 13.72 -15.31 5.89
N PRO A 31 13.31 -16.41 6.52
CA PRO A 31 11.98 -17.00 6.29
C PRO A 31 10.88 -15.96 6.53
N VAL A 32 9.70 -16.19 5.96
CA VAL A 32 8.49 -15.44 6.30
C VAL A 32 8.00 -15.90 7.67
N HIS A 33 7.89 -14.99 8.64
CA HIS A 33 7.48 -15.29 10.01
C HIS A 33 5.95 -15.24 10.20
N GLY A 34 5.24 -14.56 9.29
CA GLY A 34 3.78 -14.43 9.33
C GLY A 34 3.30 -13.24 10.16
N ASP A 35 2.28 -13.45 11.00
CA ASP A 35 1.67 -12.41 11.84
C ASP A 35 2.44 -12.25 13.15
N LEU A 36 2.99 -11.07 13.41
CA LEU A 36 3.70 -10.74 14.65
C LEU A 36 2.76 -10.51 15.86
N GLY A 37 1.48 -10.76 15.71
CA GLY A 37 0.56 -11.00 16.82
C GLY A 37 0.82 -12.35 17.53
N ASP A 38 1.51 -13.28 16.84
CA ASP A 38 1.92 -14.56 17.41
C ASP A 38 3.29 -14.43 18.11
N PRO A 39 3.39 -14.80 19.41
CA PRO A 39 4.67 -14.79 20.13
C PRO A 39 5.75 -15.72 19.55
N GLU A 40 5.37 -16.78 18.83
CA GLU A 40 6.34 -17.66 18.15
C GLU A 40 6.95 -16.96 16.92
N ALA A 41 6.13 -16.26 16.13
CA ALA A 41 6.60 -15.44 15.02
C ALA A 41 7.55 -14.33 15.51
N CYS A 42 7.23 -13.70 16.64
CA CYS A 42 8.12 -12.69 17.25
C CYS A 42 9.49 -13.27 17.65
N ARG A 43 9.54 -14.45 18.27
CA ARG A 43 10.79 -15.12 18.62
C ARG A 43 11.58 -15.54 17.38
N ALA A 44 10.89 -16.05 16.36
CA ALA A 44 11.52 -16.42 15.10
C ALA A 44 12.14 -15.23 14.39
N LEU A 45 11.47 -14.06 14.40
CA LEU A 45 12.02 -12.82 13.86
C LEU A 45 13.31 -12.41 14.58
N ASP A 46 13.33 -12.38 15.93
CA ASP A 46 14.52 -11.99 16.70
C ASP A 46 15.72 -12.91 16.38
N VAL A 47 15.51 -14.23 16.31
CA VAL A 47 16.55 -15.17 15.91
C VAL A 47 17.04 -14.90 14.48
N SER A 48 16.12 -14.69 13.55
CA SER A 48 16.43 -14.48 12.14
C SER A 48 17.23 -13.21 11.88
N VAL A 49 16.87 -12.10 12.53
CA VAL A 49 17.58 -10.81 12.32
C VAL A 49 19.01 -10.85 12.89
N ARG A 50 19.21 -11.53 14.03
CA ARG A 50 20.54 -11.72 14.61
C ARG A 50 21.41 -12.64 13.72
N LEU A 51 20.81 -13.68 13.14
CA LEU A 51 21.49 -14.55 12.18
C LEU A 51 21.91 -13.80 10.92
N LEU A 52 20.98 -13.02 10.32
CA LEU A 52 21.27 -12.19 9.13
C LEU A 52 22.41 -11.20 9.42
N ALA A 53 22.36 -10.52 10.57
CA ALA A 53 23.43 -9.58 10.97
C ALA A 53 24.78 -10.27 11.11
N SER A 54 24.83 -11.52 11.62
CA SER A 54 26.07 -12.29 11.75
C SER A 54 26.68 -12.75 10.40
N GLN A 55 25.87 -12.74 9.36
CA GLN A 55 26.27 -13.11 7.99
C GLN A 55 26.65 -11.88 7.14
N ALA A 56 26.51 -10.68 7.69
CA ALA A 56 26.87 -9.46 6.96
C ALA A 56 28.40 -9.45 6.69
N PRO A 57 28.83 -9.05 5.48
CA PRO A 57 30.26 -8.97 5.13
C PRO A 57 30.99 -7.91 5.94
N GLU A 58 30.30 -6.88 6.38
CA GLU A 58 30.76 -5.81 7.27
C GLU A 58 29.72 -5.59 8.37
N PRO A 59 30.09 -4.96 9.50
CA PRO A 59 29.13 -4.60 10.53
C PRO A 59 27.94 -3.82 9.98
N VAL A 60 26.72 -4.19 10.40
CA VAL A 60 25.49 -3.50 10.02
C VAL A 60 25.59 -2.02 10.40
N ALA A 61 25.34 -1.13 9.45
CA ALA A 61 25.46 0.32 9.63
C ALA A 61 24.18 0.97 10.20
N ALA A 62 23.03 0.31 10.07
CA ALA A 62 21.76 0.72 10.65
C ALA A 62 20.76 -0.43 10.71
N VAL A 63 19.75 -0.29 11.57
CA VAL A 63 18.56 -1.16 11.58
C VAL A 63 17.35 -0.36 11.15
N ALA A 64 16.71 -0.76 10.03
CA ALA A 64 15.51 -0.10 9.50
C ALA A 64 14.23 -0.77 10.00
N HIS A 65 13.16 0.03 10.17
CA HIS A 65 11.87 -0.43 10.65
C HIS A 65 10.72 0.44 10.13
N ASP A 66 9.48 0.00 10.33
CA ASP A 66 8.26 0.75 10.02
C ASP A 66 8.09 1.98 10.93
N LEU A 67 7.30 2.96 10.49
CA LEU A 67 6.92 4.11 11.33
C LEU A 67 6.04 3.74 12.52
N HIS A 68 5.30 2.62 12.43
CA HIS A 68 4.31 2.26 13.46
C HIS A 68 5.01 1.90 14.78
N PRO A 69 4.82 2.69 15.87
CA PRO A 69 5.61 2.53 17.10
C PRO A 69 5.28 1.24 17.85
N ASP A 70 4.06 0.71 17.68
CA ASP A 70 3.59 -0.46 18.42
C ASP A 70 3.92 -1.79 17.74
N PHE A 71 4.47 -1.77 16.52
CA PHE A 71 4.90 -3.01 15.89
C PHE A 71 6.03 -3.66 16.66
N PHE A 72 5.95 -4.98 16.85
CA PHE A 72 7.03 -5.73 17.46
C PHE A 72 8.34 -5.57 16.67
N SER A 73 8.27 -5.60 15.32
CA SER A 73 9.43 -5.37 14.44
C SER A 73 10.09 -4.01 14.68
N THR A 74 9.32 -2.95 14.94
CA THR A 74 9.84 -1.62 15.27
C THR A 74 10.58 -1.63 16.61
N ARG A 75 9.97 -2.19 17.65
CA ARG A 75 10.59 -2.27 18.99
C ARG A 75 11.85 -3.13 18.98
N LEU A 76 11.82 -4.25 18.26
CA LEU A 76 12.98 -5.10 18.09
C LEU A 76 14.11 -4.36 17.37
N ALA A 77 13.81 -3.67 16.28
CA ALA A 77 14.82 -2.88 15.54
C ALA A 77 15.50 -1.82 16.41
N GLN A 78 14.72 -1.11 17.23
CA GLN A 78 15.24 -0.11 18.17
C GLN A 78 16.15 -0.76 19.25
N THR A 79 15.74 -1.93 19.76
CA THR A 79 16.53 -2.69 20.73
C THR A 79 17.87 -3.12 20.11
N LEU A 80 17.85 -3.72 18.92
CA LEU A 80 19.06 -4.18 18.23
C LEU A 80 19.98 -3.02 17.87
N ALA A 81 19.42 -1.91 17.40
CA ALA A 81 20.20 -0.71 17.09
C ALA A 81 20.95 -0.18 18.31
N ALA A 82 20.27 -0.15 19.48
CA ALA A 82 20.90 0.24 20.75
C ALA A 82 21.99 -0.76 21.19
N GLU A 83 21.73 -2.06 21.09
CA GLU A 83 22.70 -3.11 21.41
C GLU A 83 23.98 -3.02 20.55
N TRP A 84 23.82 -2.71 19.26
CA TRP A 84 24.93 -2.67 18.30
C TRP A 84 25.58 -1.28 18.16
N GLY A 85 25.01 -0.26 18.82
CA GLY A 85 25.53 1.11 18.74
C GLY A 85 25.37 1.76 17.36
N VAL A 86 24.31 1.41 16.62
CA VAL A 86 23.99 1.93 15.29
C VAL A 86 22.64 2.65 15.28
N PRO A 87 22.35 3.52 14.30
CA PRO A 87 21.04 4.17 14.24
C PRO A 87 19.90 3.19 13.93
N ALA A 88 18.74 3.39 14.56
CA ALA A 88 17.45 2.87 14.13
C ALA A 88 16.81 3.87 13.16
N ILE A 89 16.47 3.42 11.95
CA ILE A 89 15.92 4.28 10.90
C ILE A 89 14.47 3.91 10.64
N ALA A 90 13.56 4.84 10.95
CA ALA A 90 12.15 4.69 10.66
C ALA A 90 11.89 5.01 9.19
N VAL A 91 11.26 4.09 8.47
CA VAL A 91 10.90 4.25 7.05
C VAL A 91 9.37 4.23 6.92
N GLN A 92 8.84 5.23 6.23
CA GLN A 92 7.40 5.30 5.98
C GLN A 92 6.95 4.11 5.12
N HIS A 93 5.87 3.45 5.52
CA HIS A 93 5.37 2.19 4.96
C HIS A 93 5.24 2.21 3.43
N HIS A 94 4.52 3.19 2.90
CA HIS A 94 4.26 3.30 1.46
C HIS A 94 5.50 3.73 0.67
N HIS A 95 6.39 4.53 1.28
CA HIS A 95 7.72 4.80 0.72
C HIS A 95 8.53 3.51 0.60
N ALA A 96 8.49 2.64 1.62
CA ALA A 96 9.16 1.34 1.57
C ALA A 96 8.61 0.46 0.45
N HIS A 97 7.28 0.41 0.23
CA HIS A 97 6.69 -0.32 -0.89
C HIS A 97 7.22 0.14 -2.25
N ILE A 98 7.38 1.44 -2.47
CA ILE A 98 7.98 1.96 -3.71
C ILE A 98 9.47 1.66 -3.75
N GLY A 99 10.17 1.78 -2.62
CA GLY A 99 11.57 1.41 -2.45
C GLY A 99 11.87 -0.04 -2.85
N VAL A 100 10.93 -0.97 -2.63
CA VAL A 100 11.05 -2.37 -3.09
C VAL A 100 11.22 -2.44 -4.61
N ALA A 101 10.33 -1.79 -5.37
CA ALA A 101 10.39 -1.79 -6.82
C ALA A 101 11.66 -1.10 -7.34
N MET A 102 12.06 0.02 -6.71
CA MET A 102 13.29 0.74 -7.08
C MET A 102 14.53 -0.12 -6.83
N ALA A 103 14.63 -0.76 -5.67
CA ALA A 103 15.73 -1.66 -5.29
C ALA A 103 15.85 -2.85 -6.25
N ASP A 104 14.73 -3.53 -6.51
CA ASP A 104 14.68 -4.74 -7.34
C ASP A 104 15.05 -4.49 -8.82
N HIS A 105 14.80 -3.27 -9.29
CA HIS A 105 15.19 -2.84 -10.64
C HIS A 105 16.49 -2.03 -10.68
N GLY A 106 17.09 -1.71 -9.55
CA GLY A 106 18.29 -0.89 -9.46
C GLY A 106 18.09 0.51 -10.01
N VAL A 107 16.99 1.16 -9.70
CA VAL A 107 16.64 2.51 -10.17
C VAL A 107 17.00 3.53 -9.10
N ASP A 108 17.84 4.49 -9.49
CA ASP A 108 18.33 5.58 -8.61
C ASP A 108 17.81 6.96 -9.06
N GLU A 109 17.03 7.02 -10.14
CA GLU A 109 16.36 8.23 -10.62
C GLU A 109 15.01 8.45 -9.91
N PRO A 110 14.51 9.69 -9.84
CA PRO A 110 13.18 9.97 -9.29
C PRO A 110 12.07 9.28 -10.08
N VAL A 111 11.09 8.73 -9.36
CA VAL A 111 9.94 8.02 -9.91
C VAL A 111 8.64 8.56 -9.34
N ILE A 112 7.51 8.26 -9.99
CA ILE A 112 6.20 8.32 -9.38
C ILE A 112 5.86 6.96 -8.81
N GLY A 113 5.42 6.92 -7.56
CA GLY A 113 4.96 5.73 -6.87
C GLY A 113 3.44 5.72 -6.72
N LEU A 114 2.79 4.64 -7.13
CA LEU A 114 1.45 4.28 -6.69
C LEU A 114 1.59 3.21 -5.61
N ALA A 115 1.31 3.57 -4.36
CA ALA A 115 1.34 2.67 -3.24
C ALA A 115 -0.10 2.34 -2.82
N LEU A 116 -0.58 1.14 -3.21
CA LEU A 116 -1.96 0.69 -2.99
C LEU A 116 -1.99 -0.49 -2.04
N ASP A 117 -2.51 -0.25 -0.83
CA ASP A 117 -2.46 -1.23 0.23
C ASP A 117 -3.70 -1.26 1.13
N GLY A 118 -3.74 -2.25 2.03
CA GLY A 118 -4.77 -2.41 3.05
C GLY A 118 -4.71 -1.35 4.13
N VAL A 119 -3.52 -1.12 4.69
CA VAL A 119 -3.26 -0.08 5.69
C VAL A 119 -1.75 0.07 5.96
N GLY A 120 -1.31 1.30 6.15
CA GLY A 120 -0.02 1.67 6.71
C GLY A 120 -0.15 3.00 7.46
N LEU A 121 0.73 3.25 8.43
CA LEU A 121 0.69 4.49 9.21
C LEU A 121 1.18 5.66 8.35
N GLY A 122 0.32 6.67 8.17
CA GLY A 122 0.68 7.94 7.57
C GLY A 122 1.50 8.82 8.50
N THR A 123 2.26 9.75 7.94
CA THR A 123 3.03 10.74 8.72
C THR A 123 2.14 11.75 9.45
N ASP A 124 0.88 11.82 9.07
CA ASP A 124 -0.18 12.61 9.71
C ASP A 124 -0.94 11.84 10.80
N GLY A 125 -0.53 10.59 11.10
CA GLY A 125 -1.16 9.72 12.07
C GLY A 125 -2.46 9.06 11.57
N THR A 126 -2.82 9.24 10.29
CA THR A 126 -4.00 8.57 9.71
C THR A 126 -3.63 7.24 9.03
N ALA A 127 -4.64 6.42 8.76
CA ALA A 127 -4.48 5.17 8.03
C ALA A 127 -4.39 5.45 6.52
N TRP A 128 -3.20 5.27 5.95
CA TRP A 128 -2.95 5.39 4.51
C TRP A 128 -3.07 4.03 3.81
N GLY A 129 -3.06 4.05 2.46
CA GLY A 129 -3.05 2.84 1.63
C GLY A 129 -3.54 3.07 0.19
N GLY A 130 -3.68 4.32 -0.23
CA GLY A 130 -4.00 4.67 -1.62
C GLY A 130 -3.27 5.95 -2.01
N GLU A 131 -1.91 5.86 -2.13
CA GLU A 131 -1.05 7.02 -2.15
C GLU A 131 -0.36 7.22 -3.49
N LEU A 132 -0.32 8.47 -3.93
CA LEU A 132 0.51 8.95 -5.02
C LEU A 132 1.74 9.64 -4.42
N LEU A 133 2.91 9.11 -4.73
CA LEU A 133 4.18 9.56 -4.17
C LEU A 133 5.14 10.01 -5.28
N TRP A 134 5.92 11.02 -5.01
CA TRP A 134 7.18 11.25 -5.68
C TRP A 134 8.29 10.67 -4.81
N VAL A 135 9.16 9.84 -5.38
CA VAL A 135 10.20 9.12 -4.66
C VAL A 135 11.52 9.22 -5.40
N SER A 136 12.59 9.56 -4.69
CA SER A 136 13.97 9.43 -5.12
C SER A 136 14.76 8.63 -4.07
N PRO A 137 16.00 8.20 -4.35
CA PRO A 137 16.81 7.50 -3.35
C PRO A 137 16.94 8.31 -2.05
N GLY A 138 16.36 7.79 -0.96
CA GLY A 138 16.41 8.42 0.38
C GLY A 138 15.42 9.54 0.66
N GLU A 139 14.70 10.06 -0.36
CA GLU A 139 13.72 11.14 -0.20
C GLU A 139 12.37 10.77 -0.82
N TRP A 140 11.30 11.35 -0.31
CA TRP A 140 9.97 11.16 -0.84
C TRP A 140 9.03 12.32 -0.48
N ARG A 141 7.96 12.46 -1.25
CA ARG A 141 6.86 13.40 -0.97
C ARG A 141 5.54 12.75 -1.33
N ARG A 142 4.53 12.94 -0.48
CA ARG A 142 3.16 12.61 -0.80
C ARG A 142 2.63 13.68 -1.75
N LEU A 143 2.23 13.27 -2.95
CA LEU A 143 1.60 14.15 -3.94
C LEU A 143 0.09 14.16 -3.77
N GLY A 144 -0.49 13.04 -3.35
CA GLY A 144 -1.91 12.91 -3.11
C GLY A 144 -2.29 11.54 -2.54
N GLY A 145 -3.59 11.39 -2.27
CA GLY A 145 -4.19 10.15 -1.80
C GLY A 145 -5.59 9.93 -2.39
N LEU A 146 -6.11 8.73 -2.28
CA LEU A 146 -7.51 8.46 -2.59
C LEU A 146 -8.41 9.26 -1.65
N TRP A 147 -9.58 9.67 -2.13
CA TRP A 147 -10.59 10.31 -1.28
C TRP A 147 -10.79 9.50 0.00
N PRO A 148 -10.69 10.12 1.20
CA PRO A 148 -10.71 9.40 2.45
C PRO A 148 -12.12 8.89 2.78
N LEU A 149 -12.24 7.57 2.97
CA LEU A 149 -13.44 6.93 3.50
C LEU A 149 -13.38 6.89 5.03
N ARG A 150 -14.56 6.88 5.66
CA ARG A 150 -14.67 6.66 7.11
C ARG A 150 -14.72 5.18 7.42
N LEU A 151 -14.12 4.79 8.55
CA LEU A 151 -14.11 3.43 9.08
C LEU A 151 -15.11 3.33 10.25
N PRO A 152 -16.41 3.06 10.04
CA PRO A 152 -17.37 3.00 11.13
C PRO A 152 -17.10 1.80 12.05
N GLY A 153 -16.57 2.10 13.24
CA GLY A 153 -16.09 1.12 14.21
C GLY A 153 -14.59 0.79 14.11
N GLY A 154 -13.79 1.60 13.39
CA GLY A 154 -12.35 1.36 13.22
C GLY A 154 -12.08 0.04 12.50
N ASP A 155 -11.20 -0.80 13.06
CA ASP A 155 -10.78 -2.08 12.47
C ASP A 155 -11.91 -3.07 12.17
N VAL A 156 -13.07 -2.93 12.82
CA VAL A 156 -14.23 -3.75 12.50
C VAL A 156 -14.71 -3.49 11.07
N ALA A 157 -14.56 -2.28 10.57
CA ALA A 157 -14.96 -1.93 9.21
C ALA A 157 -14.12 -2.70 8.15
N ALA A 158 -12.84 -3.01 8.45
CA ALA A 158 -11.99 -3.82 7.58
C ALA A 158 -12.42 -5.30 7.52
N ARG A 159 -13.16 -5.79 8.52
CA ARG A 159 -13.71 -7.15 8.57
C ARG A 159 -15.18 -7.24 8.14
N GLU A 160 -15.85 -6.11 7.98
CA GLU A 160 -17.26 -6.03 7.62
C GLU A 160 -17.46 -5.12 6.40
N PRO A 161 -17.23 -5.60 5.15
CA PRO A 161 -17.35 -4.83 3.90
C PRO A 161 -18.64 -4.03 3.76
N TRP A 162 -19.76 -4.50 4.33
CA TRP A 162 -21.01 -3.75 4.34
C TRP A 162 -20.89 -2.39 5.06
N ARG A 163 -20.01 -2.27 6.07
CA ARG A 163 -19.75 -0.99 6.76
C ARG A 163 -19.01 -0.02 5.85
N MET A 164 -18.12 -0.52 5.02
CA MET A 164 -17.44 0.31 4.03
C MET A 164 -18.38 0.77 2.93
N ALA A 165 -19.32 -0.10 2.50
CA ALA A 165 -20.41 0.32 1.60
C ALA A 165 -21.34 1.36 2.25
N ALA A 166 -21.65 1.22 3.54
CA ALA A 166 -22.39 2.23 4.28
C ALA A 166 -21.64 3.57 4.37
N ALA A 167 -20.32 3.55 4.57
CA ALA A 167 -19.47 4.74 4.53
C ALA A 167 -19.49 5.41 3.14
N ALA A 168 -19.46 4.59 2.07
CA ALA A 168 -19.60 5.08 0.70
C ALA A 168 -20.96 5.75 0.46
N MET A 169 -22.05 5.15 0.94
CA MET A 169 -23.40 5.78 0.89
C MET A 169 -23.42 7.13 1.62
N GLN A 170 -22.84 7.19 2.82
CA GLN A 170 -22.74 8.45 3.56
C GLN A 170 -21.96 9.51 2.78
N ALA A 171 -20.82 9.13 2.18
CA ALA A 171 -19.99 10.03 1.38
C ALA A 171 -20.69 10.50 0.08
N ALA A 172 -21.59 9.68 -0.47
CA ALA A 172 -22.42 10.01 -1.62
C ALA A 172 -23.72 10.78 -1.27
N GLY A 173 -23.92 11.20 -0.01
CA GLY A 173 -25.12 11.89 0.43
C GLY A 173 -26.35 10.99 0.60
N GLN A 174 -26.18 9.66 0.59
CA GLN A 174 -27.27 8.66 0.71
C GLN A 174 -27.36 8.06 2.13
N GLY A 175 -26.83 8.74 3.12
CA GLY A 175 -26.70 8.24 4.50
C GLY A 175 -28.00 7.79 5.15
N ASP A 176 -29.12 8.48 4.85
CA ASP A 176 -30.44 8.14 5.38
C ASP A 176 -30.95 6.76 4.92
N GLY A 177 -30.46 6.26 3.78
CA GLY A 177 -30.79 4.96 3.20
C GLY A 177 -30.05 3.77 3.82
N ILE A 178 -29.01 3.99 4.63
CA ILE A 178 -28.11 2.94 5.15
C ILE A 178 -28.90 1.87 5.93
N ALA A 179 -29.75 2.30 6.88
CA ALA A 179 -30.51 1.36 7.69
C ALA A 179 -31.47 0.51 6.85
N ALA A 180 -32.15 1.13 5.88
CA ALA A 180 -33.08 0.41 5.00
C ALA A 180 -32.35 -0.63 4.13
N ARG A 181 -31.19 -0.27 3.59
CA ARG A 181 -30.39 -1.15 2.72
C ARG A 181 -29.81 -2.35 3.45
N PHE A 182 -29.23 -2.13 4.63
CA PHE A 182 -28.46 -3.18 5.31
C PHE A 182 -29.22 -3.92 6.41
N ALA A 183 -30.36 -3.43 6.90
CA ALA A 183 -31.15 -4.14 7.91
C ALA A 183 -31.56 -5.57 7.52
N PRO A 184 -31.93 -5.89 6.25
CA PRO A 184 -32.23 -7.25 5.84
C PRO A 184 -31.05 -8.21 5.94
N VAL A 185 -29.82 -7.70 5.90
CA VAL A 185 -28.58 -8.51 5.83
C VAL A 185 -27.89 -8.64 7.18
N VAL A 186 -27.84 -7.54 7.96
CA VAL A 186 -27.09 -7.47 9.23
C VAL A 186 -27.97 -7.26 10.46
N GLY A 187 -29.27 -7.12 10.28
CA GLY A 187 -30.23 -6.79 11.32
C GLY A 187 -30.40 -5.29 11.56
N ALA A 188 -31.59 -4.90 11.97
CA ALA A 188 -31.98 -3.49 12.11
C ALA A 188 -31.13 -2.72 13.14
N ALA A 189 -30.74 -3.36 14.22
CA ALA A 189 -29.94 -2.72 15.28
C ALA A 189 -28.54 -2.35 14.77
N ALA A 190 -27.84 -3.27 14.08
CA ALA A 190 -26.51 -3.05 13.54
C ALA A 190 -26.54 -1.97 12.44
N ALA A 191 -27.48 -2.05 11.50
CA ALA A 191 -27.61 -1.11 10.40
C ALA A 191 -27.90 0.33 10.90
N LYS A 192 -28.84 0.50 11.84
CA LYS A 192 -29.13 1.79 12.49
C LYS A 192 -27.95 2.30 13.32
N GLY A 193 -27.21 1.39 13.98
CA GLY A 193 -26.02 1.73 14.74
C GLY A 193 -24.96 2.39 13.85
N VAL A 194 -24.60 1.75 12.74
CA VAL A 194 -23.63 2.26 11.77
C VAL A 194 -24.11 3.56 11.12
N GLN A 195 -25.38 3.67 10.74
CA GLN A 195 -25.93 4.91 10.22
C GLN A 195 -25.75 6.08 11.21
N ARG A 196 -26.04 5.88 12.50
CA ARG A 196 -25.85 6.91 13.53
C ARG A 196 -24.36 7.24 13.76
N MET A 197 -23.49 6.22 13.76
CA MET A 197 -22.05 6.44 13.89
C MET A 197 -21.52 7.33 12.77
N LEU A 198 -21.89 7.06 11.53
CA LEU A 198 -21.48 7.83 10.36
C LEU A 198 -22.07 9.25 10.38
N ALA A 199 -23.35 9.41 10.70
CA ALA A 199 -24.00 10.73 10.81
C ALA A 199 -23.36 11.60 11.90
N ALA A 200 -23.05 11.00 13.06
CA ALA A 200 -22.40 11.68 14.19
C ALA A 200 -20.87 11.72 14.10
N GLN A 201 -20.28 11.08 13.10
CA GLN A 201 -18.82 10.88 12.96
C GLN A 201 -18.16 10.26 14.19
N LEU A 202 -18.90 9.46 14.95
CA LEU A 202 -18.46 8.84 16.19
C LEU A 202 -17.75 7.51 15.91
N ASN A 203 -16.51 7.36 16.41
CA ASN A 203 -15.66 6.19 16.16
C ASN A 203 -15.59 5.81 14.66
N CYS A 204 -15.36 6.81 13.84
CA CYS A 204 -15.23 6.69 12.39
C CYS A 204 -13.93 7.36 11.90
N PRO A 205 -12.74 6.83 12.26
CA PRO A 205 -11.49 7.36 11.72
C PRO A 205 -11.51 7.34 10.19
N VAL A 206 -10.66 8.16 9.57
CA VAL A 206 -10.56 8.28 8.12
C VAL A 206 -9.42 7.44 7.58
N THR A 207 -9.54 6.99 6.32
CA THR A 207 -8.50 6.24 5.63
C THR A 207 -8.51 6.53 4.13
N SER A 208 -7.34 6.65 3.53
CA SER A 208 -7.14 6.66 2.08
C SER A 208 -6.93 5.26 1.49
N SER A 209 -7.01 4.20 2.28
CA SER A 209 -6.72 2.81 1.89
C SER A 209 -7.46 2.34 0.64
N ALA A 210 -6.72 1.89 -0.37
CA ALA A 210 -7.27 1.24 -1.57
C ALA A 210 -8.01 -0.06 -1.21
N GLY A 211 -7.51 -0.83 -0.24
CA GLY A 211 -8.19 -2.02 0.26
C GLY A 211 -9.61 -1.73 0.76
N ARG A 212 -9.81 -0.60 1.41
CA ARG A 212 -11.15 -0.18 1.89
C ARG A 212 -12.09 0.25 0.76
N TRP A 213 -11.55 0.73 -0.35
CA TRP A 213 -12.33 0.99 -1.57
C TRP A 213 -12.83 -0.31 -2.21
N PHE A 214 -11.99 -1.37 -2.24
CA PHE A 214 -12.41 -2.70 -2.68
C PHE A 214 -13.46 -3.31 -1.75
N ASP A 215 -13.32 -3.17 -0.44
CA ASP A 215 -14.33 -3.61 0.52
C ASP A 215 -15.66 -2.85 0.33
N ALA A 216 -15.61 -1.53 0.12
CA ALA A 216 -16.79 -0.73 -0.17
C ALA A 216 -17.50 -1.18 -1.45
N ALA A 217 -16.73 -1.47 -2.51
CA ALA A 217 -17.26 -1.97 -3.77
C ALA A 217 -17.92 -3.36 -3.62
N ALA A 218 -17.24 -4.30 -2.94
CA ALA A 218 -17.78 -5.62 -2.67
C ALA A 218 -19.04 -5.57 -1.81
N GLY A 219 -19.05 -4.73 -0.77
CA GLY A 219 -20.21 -4.52 0.09
C GLY A 219 -21.38 -3.84 -0.62
N ALA A 220 -21.10 -2.87 -1.51
CA ALA A 220 -22.10 -2.19 -2.33
C ALA A 220 -22.83 -3.14 -3.29
N LEU A 221 -22.08 -4.06 -3.89
CA LEU A 221 -22.60 -5.10 -4.78
C LEU A 221 -23.21 -6.30 -4.05
N GLY A 222 -23.16 -6.33 -2.71
CA GLY A 222 -23.68 -7.45 -1.92
C GLY A 222 -22.88 -8.74 -2.04
N ILE A 223 -21.62 -8.67 -2.50
CA ILE A 223 -20.71 -9.81 -2.68
C ILE A 223 -20.22 -10.33 -1.34
N SER A 224 -19.91 -9.43 -0.42
CA SER A 224 -19.42 -9.79 0.91
C SER A 224 -20.02 -8.88 1.99
N VAL A 225 -20.52 -9.50 3.06
CA VAL A 225 -21.03 -8.81 4.25
C VAL A 225 -19.96 -8.78 5.34
N ARG A 226 -19.28 -9.94 5.54
CA ARG A 226 -18.21 -10.15 6.51
C ARG A 226 -17.12 -10.97 5.87
N GLN A 227 -15.89 -10.72 6.25
CA GLN A 227 -14.73 -11.51 5.82
C GLN A 227 -13.98 -12.06 7.03
N VAL A 228 -13.52 -13.28 6.90
CA VAL A 228 -12.73 -14.00 7.93
C VAL A 228 -11.25 -13.82 7.65
N HIS A 229 -10.89 -13.83 6.37
CA HIS A 229 -9.50 -13.68 5.93
C HIS A 229 -9.28 -12.32 5.29
N GLU A 230 -8.04 -11.86 5.37
CA GLU A 230 -7.61 -10.62 4.74
C GLU A 230 -7.93 -10.64 3.23
N ALA A 231 -8.47 -9.53 2.71
CA ALA A 231 -8.79 -9.31 1.29
C ALA A 231 -9.81 -10.29 0.66
N GLU A 232 -10.52 -11.11 1.44
CA GLU A 232 -11.49 -12.07 0.94
C GLU A 232 -12.55 -11.41 0.04
N ALA A 233 -13.07 -10.26 0.45
CA ALA A 233 -14.05 -9.50 -0.32
C ALA A 233 -13.47 -8.97 -1.64
N ALA A 234 -12.24 -8.46 -1.62
CA ALA A 234 -11.54 -7.97 -2.80
C ALA A 234 -11.22 -9.11 -3.79
N ILE A 235 -10.85 -10.29 -3.29
CA ILE A 235 -10.60 -11.48 -4.11
C ILE A 235 -11.90 -11.96 -4.77
N ALA A 236 -13.02 -12.00 -4.03
CA ALA A 236 -14.32 -12.37 -4.59
C ALA A 236 -14.77 -11.39 -5.67
N LEU A 237 -14.59 -10.07 -5.44
CA LEU A 237 -14.88 -9.03 -6.41
C LEU A 237 -14.02 -9.18 -7.67
N GLN A 238 -12.71 -9.41 -7.52
CA GLN A 238 -11.79 -9.67 -8.63
C GLN A 238 -12.18 -10.91 -9.44
N THR A 239 -12.60 -11.99 -8.77
CA THR A 239 -12.98 -13.22 -9.44
C THR A 239 -14.17 -12.99 -10.37
N LEU A 240 -15.21 -12.28 -9.91
CA LEU A 240 -16.35 -11.92 -10.72
C LEU A 240 -15.96 -11.00 -11.89
N ALA A 241 -15.09 -10.04 -11.63
CA ALA A 241 -14.59 -9.15 -12.67
C ALA A 241 -13.82 -9.89 -13.77
N ALA A 242 -12.93 -10.82 -13.39
CA ALA A 242 -12.13 -11.62 -14.31
C ALA A 242 -13.03 -12.54 -15.17
N GLN A 243 -14.02 -13.19 -14.55
CA GLN A 243 -14.97 -14.05 -15.26
C GLN A 243 -15.79 -13.28 -16.29
N HIS A 244 -16.28 -12.09 -15.93
CA HIS A 244 -17.03 -11.25 -16.87
C HIS A 244 -16.15 -10.76 -18.00
N TRP A 245 -14.96 -10.23 -17.68
CA TRP A 245 -14.00 -9.69 -18.67
C TRP A 245 -13.57 -10.73 -19.71
N ALA A 246 -13.39 -11.99 -19.31
CA ALA A 246 -13.05 -13.08 -20.22
C ALA A 246 -14.14 -13.36 -21.27
N GLN A 247 -15.39 -13.02 -20.97
CA GLN A 247 -16.52 -13.22 -21.88
C GLN A 247 -16.86 -11.95 -22.67
N ARG A 248 -16.83 -10.82 -22.00
CA ARG A 248 -17.23 -9.53 -22.57
C ARG A 248 -16.45 -8.37 -21.93
N PRO A 249 -15.63 -7.67 -22.70
CA PRO A 249 -15.00 -6.43 -22.24
C PRO A 249 -16.03 -5.37 -21.86
N VAL A 250 -15.66 -4.51 -20.90
CA VAL A 250 -16.47 -3.37 -20.47
C VAL A 250 -15.69 -2.08 -20.73
N GLU A 251 -16.39 -1.03 -21.10
CA GLU A 251 -15.80 0.29 -21.22
C GLU A 251 -15.67 0.94 -19.85
N PRO A 252 -14.54 1.55 -19.52
CA PRO A 252 -14.36 2.30 -18.28
C PRO A 252 -15.24 3.55 -18.23
N CYS A 253 -15.38 4.17 -17.06
CA CYS A 253 -15.86 5.53 -16.99
C CYS A 253 -14.84 6.52 -17.60
N GLU A 254 -15.28 7.75 -17.84
CA GLU A 254 -14.36 8.87 -18.08
C GLU A 254 -13.38 9.02 -16.92
N SER A 255 -12.21 9.58 -17.19
CA SER A 255 -11.19 9.79 -16.17
C SER A 255 -11.73 10.68 -15.05
N LEU A 256 -11.51 10.24 -13.81
CA LEU A 256 -11.91 10.98 -12.60
C LEU A 256 -10.80 11.93 -12.11
N VAL A 257 -9.73 12.07 -12.87
CA VAL A 257 -8.59 12.92 -12.50
C VAL A 257 -8.92 14.37 -12.79
N ASP A 258 -8.82 15.22 -11.78
CA ASP A 258 -8.68 16.66 -11.97
C ASP A 258 -7.17 16.97 -12.08
N PRO A 259 -6.69 17.36 -13.27
CA PRO A 259 -5.26 17.62 -13.47
C PRO A 259 -4.76 18.86 -12.71
N THR A 260 -5.65 19.67 -12.13
CA THR A 260 -5.30 20.85 -11.32
C THR A 260 -5.32 20.57 -9.82
N ALA A 261 -5.77 19.39 -9.39
CA ALA A 261 -5.93 19.01 -7.98
C ALA A 261 -5.46 17.54 -7.78
N LEU A 262 -4.14 17.31 -7.84
CA LEU A 262 -3.56 15.97 -7.68
C LEU A 262 -3.61 15.45 -6.24
N GLU A 263 -3.88 16.30 -5.26
CA GLU A 263 -3.85 15.95 -3.84
C GLU A 263 -4.90 14.89 -3.45
N CYS A 264 -5.97 14.75 -4.26
CA CYS A 264 -7.05 13.82 -3.94
C CYS A 264 -7.69 13.25 -5.20
N LEU A 265 -7.59 11.93 -5.39
CA LEU A 265 -8.36 11.22 -6.42
C LEU A 265 -9.74 10.83 -5.87
N ASP A 266 -10.78 11.48 -6.35
CA ASP A 266 -12.16 11.23 -5.91
C ASP A 266 -12.81 10.07 -6.68
N LEU A 267 -12.89 8.91 -6.03
CA LEU A 267 -13.49 7.70 -6.58
C LEU A 267 -14.97 7.50 -6.18
N ARG A 268 -15.60 8.47 -5.48
CA ARG A 268 -17.01 8.36 -5.05
C ARG A 268 -18.00 8.11 -6.20
N PRO A 269 -17.80 8.67 -7.41
CA PRO A 269 -18.69 8.36 -8.55
C PRO A 269 -18.71 6.86 -8.90
N LEU A 270 -17.60 6.13 -8.71
CA LEU A 270 -17.56 4.69 -8.94
C LEU A 270 -18.50 3.95 -7.98
N LEU A 271 -18.42 4.29 -6.69
CA LEU A 271 -19.27 3.65 -5.66
C LEU A 271 -20.74 3.98 -5.85
N GLY A 272 -21.08 5.20 -6.27
CA GLY A 272 -22.45 5.59 -6.58
C GLY A 272 -23.09 4.64 -7.60
N ARG A 273 -22.42 4.36 -8.71
CA ARG A 273 -22.91 3.40 -9.72
C ARG A 273 -23.05 1.98 -9.17
N LEU A 274 -22.12 1.53 -8.33
CA LEU A 274 -22.21 0.18 -7.76
C LEU A 274 -23.39 0.02 -6.81
N LEU A 275 -23.73 1.07 -6.07
CA LEU A 275 -24.88 1.08 -5.16
C LEU A 275 -26.23 0.91 -5.89
N ASP A 276 -26.32 1.37 -7.12
CA ASP A 276 -27.51 1.30 -7.95
C ASP A 276 -27.55 0.04 -8.85
N THR A 277 -26.52 -0.83 -8.78
CA THR A 277 -26.42 -2.03 -9.62
C THR A 277 -27.44 -3.10 -9.19
N PRO A 278 -28.29 -3.59 -10.10
CA PRO A 278 -29.19 -4.71 -9.80
C PRO A 278 -28.43 -6.02 -9.66
N PRO A 279 -28.99 -7.03 -8.97
CA PRO A 279 -28.31 -8.33 -8.73
C PRO A 279 -27.84 -9.03 -10.02
N ALA A 280 -28.55 -8.91 -11.12
CA ALA A 280 -28.17 -9.51 -12.40
C ALA A 280 -26.92 -8.85 -13.05
N GLY A 281 -26.57 -7.63 -12.64
CA GLY A 281 -25.45 -6.87 -13.20
C GLY A 281 -24.15 -6.92 -12.37
N VAL A 282 -24.09 -7.69 -11.29
CA VAL A 282 -22.98 -7.65 -10.31
C VAL A 282 -21.62 -7.98 -10.95
N ALA A 283 -21.54 -9.00 -11.81
CA ALA A 283 -20.27 -9.37 -12.45
C ALA A 283 -19.77 -8.30 -13.43
N GLU A 284 -20.68 -7.71 -14.22
CA GLU A 284 -20.36 -6.59 -15.12
C GLU A 284 -19.92 -5.36 -14.32
N ALA A 285 -20.61 -5.04 -13.24
CA ALA A 285 -20.29 -3.90 -12.39
C ALA A 285 -18.93 -4.10 -11.68
N ALA A 286 -18.59 -5.34 -11.27
CA ALA A 286 -17.29 -5.67 -10.72
C ALA A 286 -16.17 -5.47 -11.76
N ALA A 287 -16.36 -5.91 -13.01
CA ALA A 287 -15.41 -5.69 -14.10
C ALA A 287 -15.26 -4.19 -14.40
N TRP A 288 -16.39 -3.48 -14.51
CA TRP A 288 -16.40 -2.05 -14.75
C TRP A 288 -15.67 -1.25 -13.66
N PHE A 289 -15.89 -1.60 -12.38
CA PHE A 289 -15.19 -0.96 -11.27
C PHE A 289 -13.67 -1.11 -11.39
N HIS A 290 -13.16 -2.34 -11.64
CA HIS A 290 -11.74 -2.59 -11.75
C HIS A 290 -11.10 -1.80 -12.89
N VAL A 291 -11.72 -1.79 -14.06
CA VAL A 291 -11.18 -1.11 -15.24
C VAL A 291 -11.23 0.41 -15.06
N SER A 292 -12.33 0.95 -14.52
CA SER A 292 -12.48 2.38 -14.26
C SER A 292 -11.50 2.87 -13.20
N LEU A 293 -11.31 2.09 -12.11
CA LEU A 293 -10.31 2.37 -11.09
C LEU A 293 -8.90 2.36 -11.69
N ALA A 294 -8.55 1.31 -12.46
CA ALA A 294 -7.23 1.19 -13.09
C ALA A 294 -6.92 2.37 -14.02
N HIS A 295 -7.91 2.79 -14.84
CA HIS A 295 -7.74 3.92 -15.75
C HIS A 295 -7.56 5.24 -14.99
N SER A 296 -8.39 5.51 -13.96
CA SER A 296 -8.26 6.72 -13.16
C SER A 296 -6.91 6.79 -12.42
N LEU A 297 -6.45 5.67 -11.84
CA LEU A 297 -5.13 5.59 -11.21
C LEU A 297 -3.98 5.81 -12.20
N ALA A 298 -4.08 5.23 -13.40
CA ALA A 298 -3.07 5.41 -14.44
C ALA A 298 -2.99 6.87 -14.91
N ASP A 299 -4.13 7.49 -15.16
CA ASP A 299 -4.20 8.87 -15.58
C ASP A 299 -3.67 9.82 -14.49
N TRP A 300 -3.99 9.54 -13.22
CA TRP A 300 -3.48 10.28 -12.07
C TRP A 300 -1.95 10.21 -11.96
N ALA A 301 -1.39 9.00 -12.06
CA ALA A 301 0.07 8.81 -12.06
C ALA A 301 0.74 9.46 -13.28
N ALA A 302 0.08 9.46 -14.45
CA ALA A 302 0.63 10.07 -15.65
C ALA A 302 0.67 11.60 -15.60
N VAL A 303 -0.33 12.23 -14.98
CA VAL A 303 -0.28 13.69 -14.71
C VAL A 303 0.89 14.01 -13.80
N ALA A 304 1.01 13.30 -12.67
CA ALA A 304 2.11 13.49 -11.72
C ALA A 304 3.50 13.24 -12.35
N ALA A 305 3.63 12.20 -13.18
CA ALA A 305 4.89 11.88 -13.87
C ALA A 305 5.32 13.02 -14.80
N ARG A 306 4.39 13.62 -15.52
CA ARG A 306 4.63 14.77 -16.41
C ARG A 306 5.07 15.99 -15.61
N GLU A 307 4.40 16.31 -14.51
CA GLU A 307 4.75 17.44 -13.64
C GLU A 307 6.11 17.25 -12.96
N ALA A 308 6.42 16.02 -12.56
CA ALA A 308 7.71 15.68 -11.96
C ALA A 308 8.85 15.51 -12.98
N GLY A 309 8.57 15.57 -14.27
CA GLY A 309 9.56 15.38 -15.33
C GLY A 309 10.14 13.96 -15.39
N THR A 310 9.44 12.94 -14.88
CA THR A 310 9.85 11.54 -14.95
C THR A 310 8.97 10.74 -15.91
N ARG A 311 9.49 9.60 -16.38
CA ARG A 311 8.73 8.65 -17.20
C ARG A 311 8.59 7.28 -16.55
N THR A 312 9.02 7.15 -15.30
CA THR A 312 9.01 5.89 -14.56
C THR A 312 7.94 5.93 -13.47
N VAL A 313 7.06 4.94 -13.46
CA VAL A 313 6.05 4.70 -12.42
C VAL A 313 6.36 3.38 -11.73
N CYS A 314 6.48 3.39 -10.41
CA CYS A 314 6.64 2.22 -9.56
C CYS A 314 5.30 1.86 -8.89
N LEU A 315 4.96 0.57 -8.88
CA LEU A 315 3.77 0.04 -8.24
C LEU A 315 4.17 -0.81 -7.03
N GLY A 316 3.58 -0.55 -5.85
CA GLY A 316 3.86 -1.27 -4.62
C GLY A 316 2.65 -1.31 -3.68
N GLY A 317 2.58 -2.32 -2.82
CA GLY A 317 1.47 -2.57 -1.90
C GLY A 317 0.61 -3.77 -2.29
N GLY A 318 -0.08 -4.34 -1.28
CA GLY A 318 -0.81 -5.60 -1.41
C GLY A 318 -1.95 -5.59 -2.42
N CYS A 319 -2.50 -4.43 -2.77
CA CYS A 319 -3.57 -4.36 -3.77
C CYS A 319 -3.11 -4.75 -5.18
N PHE A 320 -1.81 -4.74 -5.47
CA PHE A 320 -1.27 -5.18 -6.77
C PHE A 320 -1.22 -6.70 -6.96
N PHE A 321 -1.58 -7.49 -5.96
CA PHE A 321 -1.94 -8.90 -6.18
C PHE A 321 -3.21 -9.06 -6.99
N ASN A 322 -4.04 -8.02 -7.11
CA ASN A 322 -5.21 -8.02 -7.96
C ASN A 322 -4.79 -7.95 -9.44
N ALA A 323 -4.83 -9.09 -10.12
CA ALA A 323 -4.36 -9.23 -11.49
C ALA A 323 -5.20 -8.40 -12.49
N VAL A 324 -6.50 -8.24 -12.26
CA VAL A 324 -7.38 -7.42 -13.11
C VAL A 324 -6.98 -5.96 -13.00
N LEU A 325 -6.87 -5.43 -11.78
CA LEU A 325 -6.40 -4.06 -11.55
C LEU A 325 -5.04 -3.83 -12.19
N THR A 326 -4.07 -4.69 -11.86
CA THR A 326 -2.67 -4.52 -12.26
C THR A 326 -2.51 -4.56 -13.77
N SER A 327 -3.15 -5.51 -14.47
CA SER A 327 -3.02 -5.62 -15.93
C SER A 327 -3.59 -4.41 -16.67
N HIS A 328 -4.76 -3.92 -16.26
CA HIS A 328 -5.38 -2.74 -16.88
C HIS A 328 -4.60 -1.46 -16.58
N LEU A 329 -4.14 -1.28 -15.35
CA LEU A 329 -3.35 -0.12 -14.96
C LEU A 329 -2.01 -0.09 -15.70
N VAL A 330 -1.27 -1.20 -15.74
CA VAL A 330 0.00 -1.30 -16.45
C VAL A 330 -0.21 -1.05 -17.96
N GLY A 331 -1.22 -1.69 -18.57
CA GLY A 331 -1.56 -1.49 -19.99
C GLY A 331 -1.84 -0.02 -20.31
N ARG A 332 -2.61 0.67 -19.46
CA ARG A 332 -2.94 2.10 -19.63
C ARG A 332 -1.69 2.99 -19.49
N LEU A 333 -0.86 2.78 -18.47
CA LEU A 333 0.39 3.54 -18.28
C LEU A 333 1.35 3.36 -19.44
N VAL A 334 1.54 2.11 -19.91
CA VAL A 334 2.40 1.80 -21.06
C VAL A 334 1.87 2.45 -22.35
N SER A 335 0.56 2.45 -22.58
CA SER A 335 -0.06 3.12 -23.73
C SER A 335 0.16 4.64 -23.74
N GLN A 336 0.38 5.23 -22.55
CA GLN A 336 0.75 6.64 -22.37
C GLN A 336 2.27 6.90 -22.46
N GLY A 337 3.06 5.87 -22.79
CA GLY A 337 4.51 5.95 -22.98
C GLY A 337 5.32 5.98 -21.69
N LEU A 338 4.74 5.52 -20.57
CA LEU A 338 5.41 5.42 -19.29
C LEU A 338 6.06 4.05 -19.10
N ARG A 339 7.20 4.03 -18.40
CA ARG A 339 7.87 2.83 -17.94
C ARG A 339 7.27 2.42 -16.59
N VAL A 340 6.76 1.21 -16.49
CA VAL A 340 6.16 0.69 -15.27
C VAL A 340 7.06 -0.34 -14.62
N LEU A 341 7.30 -0.19 -13.32
CA LEU A 341 8.12 -1.09 -12.52
C LEU A 341 7.26 -1.69 -11.40
N THR A 342 7.24 -3.02 -11.37
CA THR A 342 6.67 -3.82 -10.28
C THR A 342 7.78 -4.68 -9.68
N PRO A 343 7.74 -5.06 -8.40
CA PRO A 343 8.69 -6.03 -7.86
C PRO A 343 8.72 -7.32 -8.70
N ARG A 344 9.93 -7.88 -8.94
CA ARG A 344 10.16 -9.08 -9.76
C ARG A 344 10.63 -10.26 -8.95
N SER A 345 11.58 -10.02 -8.05
CA SER A 345 12.25 -11.05 -7.26
C SER A 345 11.64 -11.20 -5.87
N THR A 346 10.76 -10.28 -5.49
CA THR A 346 10.12 -10.28 -4.17
C THR A 346 8.65 -9.92 -4.24
N SER A 347 7.95 -10.01 -3.11
CA SER A 347 6.52 -9.68 -2.99
C SER A 347 6.29 -8.17 -3.16
N CYS A 348 5.19 -7.79 -3.84
CA CYS A 348 4.72 -6.39 -3.88
C CYS A 348 4.04 -5.95 -2.57
N GLY A 349 3.59 -6.89 -1.71
CA GLY A 349 3.03 -6.62 -0.39
C GLY A 349 4.05 -6.72 0.73
N ASP A 350 3.58 -6.78 1.98
CA ASP A 350 4.37 -6.67 3.22
C ASP A 350 5.53 -7.66 3.33
N ALA A 351 5.41 -8.86 2.77
CA ALA A 351 6.50 -9.83 2.78
C ALA A 351 7.76 -9.34 2.03
N GLY A 352 7.62 -8.36 1.11
CA GLY A 352 8.74 -7.72 0.42
C GLY A 352 9.21 -6.42 1.07
N LEU A 353 8.47 -5.88 2.03
CA LEU A 353 8.64 -4.52 2.54
C LEU A 353 10.03 -4.25 3.13
N ALA A 354 10.62 -5.25 3.79
CA ALA A 354 11.95 -5.12 4.41
C ALA A 354 13.05 -4.73 3.41
N LEU A 355 12.97 -5.16 2.14
CA LEU A 355 13.92 -4.72 1.13
C LEU A 355 13.82 -3.21 0.88
N GLY A 356 12.59 -2.70 0.77
CA GLY A 356 12.38 -1.26 0.60
C GLY A 356 12.85 -0.45 1.80
N GLN A 357 12.58 -0.94 3.02
CA GLN A 357 13.08 -0.31 4.25
C GLN A 357 14.62 -0.26 4.26
N ALA A 358 15.28 -1.39 3.97
CA ALA A 358 16.75 -1.45 3.94
C ALA A 358 17.32 -0.53 2.85
N TRP A 359 16.73 -0.53 1.66
CA TRP A 359 17.18 0.29 0.53
C TRP A 359 17.05 1.79 0.81
N VAL A 360 15.91 2.23 1.32
CA VAL A 360 15.68 3.63 1.70
C VAL A 360 16.66 4.07 2.78
N ALA A 361 16.81 3.28 3.85
CA ALA A 361 17.72 3.61 4.94
C ALA A 361 19.19 3.65 4.49
N ALA A 362 19.62 2.74 3.60
CA ALA A 362 20.97 2.74 3.05
C ALA A 362 21.27 4.01 2.24
N HIS A 363 20.32 4.47 1.43
CA HIS A 363 20.45 5.72 0.68
C HIS A 363 20.46 6.96 1.58
N GLN A 364 19.62 6.99 2.63
CA GLN A 364 19.65 8.07 3.62
C GLN A 364 21.01 8.19 4.31
N LEU A 365 21.61 7.05 4.71
CA LEU A 365 22.95 7.02 5.31
C LEU A 365 24.04 7.48 4.32
N ALA A 366 23.95 7.06 3.06
CA ALA A 366 24.90 7.47 2.03
C ALA A 366 24.86 8.97 1.75
N GLY A 367 23.65 9.57 1.74
CA GLY A 367 23.44 11.02 1.58
C GLY A 367 23.93 11.86 2.77
N LEU A 368 24.00 11.28 3.97
CA LEU A 368 24.50 11.94 5.17
C LEU A 368 26.04 11.94 5.28
N ARG A 369 26.76 11.10 4.49
CA ARG A 369 28.23 11.08 4.48
C ARG A 369 28.73 12.32 3.75
N PRO A 370 29.57 13.18 4.38
CA PRO A 370 30.16 14.33 3.69
C PRO A 370 31.02 13.87 2.52
N ALA A 371 30.99 14.61 1.40
CA ALA A 371 31.70 14.32 0.15
C ALA A 371 33.25 14.28 0.27
N SER A 372 33.83 14.37 1.46
CA SER A 372 35.27 14.57 1.73
C SER A 372 36.09 13.31 2.00
N SER A 373 35.57 12.10 1.76
CA SER A 373 36.35 10.86 1.97
C SER A 373 36.84 10.17 0.68
N ILE A 374 36.74 10.83 -0.50
CA ILE A 374 37.15 10.21 -1.79
C ILE A 374 38.49 10.73 -2.31
N GLU A 375 39.17 11.66 -1.64
CA GLU A 375 40.50 12.15 -2.05
C GLU A 375 41.61 11.77 -1.06
N SER A 376 41.98 10.51 -0.95
CA SER A 376 43.27 10.15 -0.37
C SER A 376 43.87 8.82 -0.83
N SER A 377 43.68 8.44 -2.09
CA SER A 377 44.45 7.31 -2.67
C SER A 377 44.83 7.57 -4.13
N ARG A 378 45.44 8.71 -4.40
CA ARG A 378 46.26 8.94 -5.57
C ARG A 378 47.43 9.82 -5.16
N CYS A 379 48.52 9.19 -4.73
CA CYS A 379 49.92 9.57 -4.87
C CYS A 379 50.79 8.78 -3.89
N ALA A 380 51.32 7.69 -4.33
CA ALA A 380 52.70 7.26 -4.08
C ALA A 380 53.03 6.12 -5.05
#